data_35a39f1c8a2035895ff30468e5c52383
#
_entry.id   35a39f1c8a2035895ff30468e5c52383
#
_cell.length_a   1.000
_cell.length_b   1.000
_cell.length_c   1.000
_cell.angle_alpha   90.00
_cell.angle_beta   90.00
_cell.angle_gamma   90.00
#
_symmetry.space_group_name_H-M   'P 1'
#
loop_
_entity.id
_entity.type
_entity.pdbx_description
1 polymer ?
#
loop_
_entity_poly.entity_id
_entity_poly.type
_entity_poly.pdbx_seq_one_letter_code
_entity_poly.pdbx_strand_id
1 'polypeptide(L)'
;MVHVKREQSDENREALLATASRLFRERGIDGVGVAEIAREAGLTHRALYAHFRSKDDLATEAFSQGLALSREAFRGKAARRKRSVSGYLDYLLSPLRRDDPGMSCPMTASASEIGRHGQDISGRFAKGFQEKASAFEAVVDEAIPEAERRRLALTIVAAEIGAMAAARAVAKSDPSLSDEILKAVQAVLVKASKGQ
;
A
#
# COMPACT_ATOMS: atom_id res chain seq x y z
N MET A 1 -11.16 -14.45 -34.42
CA MET A 1 -10.31 -13.25 -34.54
C MET A 1 -10.66 -12.11 -33.55
N VAL A 2 -11.93 -11.80 -33.29
CA VAL A 2 -12.32 -10.74 -32.34
C VAL A 2 -11.96 -11.10 -30.89
N HIS A 3 -12.10 -12.34 -30.48
CA HIS A 3 -11.82 -12.82 -29.12
C HIS A 3 -10.33 -12.69 -28.74
N VAL A 4 -9.43 -13.15 -29.60
CA VAL A 4 -7.97 -13.06 -29.42
C VAL A 4 -7.47 -11.61 -29.32
N LYS A 5 -8.07 -10.67 -30.08
CA LYS A 5 -7.71 -9.24 -29.98
C LYS A 5 -8.13 -8.62 -28.64
N ARG A 6 -9.24 -9.08 -28.07
CA ARG A 6 -9.73 -8.60 -26.78
C ARG A 6 -8.88 -9.16 -25.62
N GLU A 7 -8.56 -10.44 -25.65
CA GLU A 7 -7.65 -11.06 -24.67
C GLU A 7 -6.29 -10.35 -24.65
N GLN A 8 -5.67 -10.12 -25.82
CA GLN A 8 -4.41 -9.39 -25.90
C GLN A 8 -4.51 -7.95 -25.37
N SER A 9 -5.63 -7.29 -25.59
CA SER A 9 -5.87 -5.94 -25.06
C SER A 9 -5.97 -5.95 -23.53
N ASP A 10 -6.65 -6.93 -22.96
CA ASP A 10 -6.80 -7.07 -21.50
C ASP A 10 -5.45 -7.43 -20.86
N GLU A 11 -4.67 -8.32 -21.44
CA GLU A 11 -3.31 -8.66 -21.01
C GLU A 11 -2.38 -7.44 -21.03
N ASN A 12 -2.41 -6.64 -22.09
CA ASN A 12 -1.61 -5.43 -22.21
C ASN A 12 -1.98 -4.40 -21.11
N ARG A 13 -3.27 -4.25 -20.82
CA ARG A 13 -3.76 -3.36 -19.77
C ARG A 13 -3.28 -3.82 -18.39
N GLU A 14 -3.37 -5.11 -18.11
CA GLU A 14 -2.89 -5.69 -16.84
C GLU A 14 -1.39 -5.52 -16.68
N ALA A 15 -0.60 -5.73 -17.73
CA ALA A 15 0.85 -5.54 -17.72
C ALA A 15 1.22 -4.07 -17.41
N LEU A 16 0.51 -3.10 -17.99
CA LEU A 16 0.68 -1.67 -17.69
C LEU A 16 0.35 -1.35 -16.24
N LEU A 17 -0.76 -1.86 -15.72
CA LEU A 17 -1.18 -1.65 -14.33
C LEU A 17 -0.19 -2.25 -13.34
N ALA A 18 0.24 -3.49 -13.56
CA ALA A 18 1.21 -4.16 -12.70
C ALA A 18 2.55 -3.42 -12.67
N THR A 19 3.04 -3.01 -13.85
CA THR A 19 4.28 -2.24 -13.99
C THR A 19 4.17 -0.88 -13.32
N ALA A 20 3.11 -0.12 -13.59
CA ALA A 20 2.85 1.18 -12.97
C ALA A 20 2.73 1.06 -11.45
N SER A 21 1.97 0.09 -10.98
CA SER A 21 1.78 -0.16 -9.54
C SER A 21 3.11 -0.44 -8.81
N ARG A 22 4.03 -1.20 -9.42
CA ARG A 22 5.36 -1.45 -8.88
C ARG A 22 6.21 -0.18 -8.89
N LEU A 23 6.35 0.46 -10.05
CA LEU A 23 7.21 1.65 -10.22
C LEU A 23 6.77 2.81 -9.33
N PHE A 24 5.47 3.06 -9.20
CA PHE A 24 4.96 4.10 -8.33
C PHE A 24 5.26 3.83 -6.85
N ARG A 25 5.28 2.57 -6.40
CA ARG A 25 5.70 2.24 -5.03
C ARG A 25 7.20 2.40 -4.82
N GLU A 26 8.01 2.12 -5.82
CA GLU A 26 9.47 2.21 -5.76
C GLU A 26 9.98 3.65 -5.81
N ARG A 27 9.36 4.50 -6.64
CA ARG A 27 9.90 5.82 -7.00
C ARG A 27 8.93 6.98 -6.89
N GLY A 28 7.71 6.73 -6.42
CA GLY A 28 6.63 7.71 -6.37
C GLY A 28 5.94 7.92 -7.72
N ILE A 29 4.74 8.51 -7.67
CA ILE A 29 3.94 8.78 -8.87
C ILE A 29 4.64 9.83 -9.74
N ASP A 30 5.13 10.90 -9.11
CA ASP A 30 5.79 12.00 -9.82
C ASP A 30 7.14 11.58 -10.42
N GLY A 31 7.86 10.67 -9.77
CA GLY A 31 9.18 10.18 -10.17
C GLY A 31 9.20 9.23 -11.38
N VAL A 32 8.04 8.85 -11.93
CA VAL A 32 7.96 7.86 -13.03
C VAL A 32 7.21 8.44 -14.23
N GLY A 33 7.80 8.36 -15.42
CA GLY A 33 7.19 8.79 -16.68
C GLY A 33 6.37 7.69 -17.35
N VAL A 34 5.27 8.06 -18.04
CA VAL A 34 4.41 7.12 -18.78
C VAL A 34 5.15 6.36 -19.89
N ALA A 35 6.13 6.99 -20.54
CA ALA A 35 6.96 6.34 -21.55
C ALA A 35 7.82 5.21 -20.96
N GLU A 36 8.31 5.40 -19.74
CA GLU A 36 9.06 4.39 -19.02
C GLU A 36 8.20 3.22 -18.60
N ILE A 37 6.98 3.49 -18.09
CA ILE A 37 6.01 2.45 -17.72
C ILE A 37 5.69 1.59 -18.95
N ALA A 38 5.38 2.23 -20.08
CA ALA A 38 5.09 1.51 -21.32
C ALA A 38 6.27 0.62 -21.76
N ARG A 39 7.50 1.16 -21.76
CA ARG A 39 8.70 0.44 -22.13
C ARG A 39 8.95 -0.77 -21.20
N GLU A 40 8.83 -0.61 -19.89
CA GLU A 40 9.02 -1.70 -18.93
C GLU A 40 7.91 -2.76 -19.00
N ALA A 41 6.72 -2.39 -19.42
CA ALA A 41 5.62 -3.32 -19.72
C ALA A 41 5.77 -4.03 -21.08
N GLY A 42 6.83 -3.74 -21.86
CA GLY A 42 7.02 -4.27 -23.20
C GLY A 42 6.06 -3.70 -24.26
N LEU A 43 5.52 -2.50 -24.01
CA LEU A 43 4.51 -1.85 -24.83
C LEU A 43 4.96 -0.48 -25.34
N THR A 44 4.24 0.05 -26.32
CA THR A 44 4.50 1.39 -26.84
C THR A 44 3.76 2.46 -26.02
N HIS A 45 4.27 3.67 -26.03
CA HIS A 45 3.61 4.85 -25.44
C HIS A 45 2.17 5.04 -25.97
N ARG A 46 1.95 4.78 -27.26
CA ARG A 46 0.63 4.83 -27.89
C ARG A 46 -0.31 3.76 -27.31
N ALA A 47 0.20 2.55 -27.03
CA ALA A 47 -0.59 1.47 -26.45
C ALA A 47 -1.07 1.82 -25.03
N LEU A 48 -0.26 2.54 -24.24
CA LEU A 48 -0.67 3.02 -22.93
C LEU A 48 -1.88 3.96 -23.02
N TYR A 49 -1.84 4.95 -23.92
CA TYR A 49 -2.95 5.88 -24.09
C TYR A 49 -4.19 5.29 -24.78
N ALA A 50 -4.09 4.10 -25.34
CA ALA A 50 -5.28 3.34 -25.77
C ALA A 50 -6.07 2.76 -24.57
N HIS A 51 -5.43 2.62 -23.40
CA HIS A 51 -6.03 2.06 -22.18
C HIS A 51 -6.31 3.09 -21.09
N PHE A 52 -5.50 4.15 -21.00
CA PHE A 52 -5.57 5.15 -19.92
C PHE A 52 -5.56 6.57 -20.52
N ARG A 53 -6.48 7.40 -20.06
CA ARG A 53 -6.67 8.77 -20.59
C ARG A 53 -5.56 9.73 -20.17
N SER A 54 -4.91 9.45 -19.02
CA SER A 54 -3.85 10.27 -18.43
C SER A 54 -2.96 9.44 -17.51
N LYS A 55 -1.84 10.04 -17.07
CA LYS A 55 -1.00 9.47 -16.01
C LYS A 55 -1.78 9.33 -14.69
N ASP A 56 -2.64 10.30 -14.35
CA ASP A 56 -3.45 10.28 -13.14
C ASP A 56 -4.51 9.17 -13.18
N ASP A 57 -5.11 8.91 -14.33
CA ASP A 57 -6.04 7.81 -14.57
C ASP A 57 -5.32 6.47 -14.31
N LEU A 58 -4.15 6.27 -14.93
CA LEU A 58 -3.30 5.11 -14.70
C LEU A 58 -2.89 4.98 -13.22
N ALA A 59 -2.47 6.07 -12.58
CA ALA A 59 -2.05 6.07 -11.18
C ALA A 59 -3.20 5.68 -10.24
N THR A 60 -4.40 6.19 -10.49
CA THR A 60 -5.60 5.88 -9.71
C THR A 60 -5.96 4.39 -9.80
N GLU A 61 -5.89 3.82 -11.00
CA GLU A 61 -6.18 2.41 -11.20
C GLU A 61 -5.07 1.50 -10.67
N ALA A 62 -3.80 1.84 -10.92
CA ALA A 62 -2.65 1.12 -10.40
C ALA A 62 -2.60 1.12 -8.85
N PHE A 63 -2.96 2.24 -8.23
CA PHE A 63 -3.12 2.33 -6.78
C PHE A 63 -4.22 1.41 -6.27
N SER A 64 -5.39 1.39 -6.94
CA SER A 64 -6.52 0.53 -6.58
C SER A 64 -6.17 -0.95 -6.70
N GLN A 65 -5.49 -1.35 -7.78
CA GLN A 65 -5.01 -2.73 -7.99
C GLN A 65 -3.99 -3.12 -6.91
N GLY A 66 -3.04 -2.24 -6.62
CA GLY A 66 -2.03 -2.47 -5.57
C GLY A 66 -2.67 -2.64 -4.18
N LEU A 67 -3.73 -1.89 -3.87
CA LEU A 67 -4.51 -2.09 -2.63
C LEU A 67 -5.21 -3.44 -2.61
N ALA A 68 -5.80 -3.88 -3.72
CA ALA A 68 -6.47 -5.19 -3.81
C ALA A 68 -5.47 -6.33 -3.57
N LEU A 69 -4.33 -6.32 -4.26
CA LEU A 69 -3.26 -7.30 -4.09
C LEU A 69 -2.68 -7.29 -2.67
N SER A 70 -2.49 -6.11 -2.09
CA SER A 70 -2.02 -5.98 -0.70
C SER A 70 -3.01 -6.59 0.29
N ARG A 71 -4.32 -6.42 0.06
CA ARG A 71 -5.39 -7.04 0.89
C ARG A 71 -5.43 -8.55 0.78
N GLU A 72 -5.26 -9.09 -0.42
CA GLU A 72 -5.23 -10.53 -0.65
C GLU A 72 -4.01 -11.17 0.02
N ALA A 73 -2.83 -10.58 -0.16
CA ALA A 73 -1.61 -11.02 0.51
C ALA A 73 -1.73 -10.97 2.04
N PHE A 74 -2.39 -9.94 2.56
CA PHE A 74 -2.67 -9.77 3.97
C PHE A 74 -3.64 -10.84 4.49
N ARG A 75 -4.75 -11.09 3.78
CA ARG A 75 -5.72 -12.14 4.12
C ARG A 75 -5.12 -13.53 4.09
N GLY A 76 -4.31 -13.84 3.06
CA GLY A 76 -3.65 -15.13 2.91
C GLY A 76 -2.63 -15.41 4.03
N LYS A 77 -1.90 -14.39 4.50
CA LYS A 77 -0.95 -14.50 5.62
C LYS A 77 -1.64 -14.46 6.97
N ALA A 78 -2.71 -13.68 7.12
CA ALA A 78 -3.54 -13.64 8.32
C ALA A 78 -4.28 -14.95 8.58
N ALA A 79 -4.65 -15.69 7.53
CA ALA A 79 -5.24 -17.03 7.68
C ALA A 79 -4.25 -18.06 8.28
N ARG A 80 -2.94 -17.83 8.12
CA ARG A 80 -1.86 -18.67 8.65
C ARG A 80 -1.35 -18.25 10.03
N ARG A 81 -1.67 -17.04 10.48
CA ARG A 81 -1.29 -16.48 11.78
C ARG A 81 -2.55 -16.12 12.57
N LYS A 82 -2.45 -16.15 13.91
CA LYS A 82 -3.55 -15.67 14.77
C LYS A 82 -3.91 -14.24 14.37
N ARG A 83 -5.19 -14.01 14.01
CA ARG A 83 -5.71 -12.67 13.71
C ARG A 83 -5.59 -11.81 14.96
N SER A 84 -4.61 -10.92 14.99
CA SER A 84 -4.34 -10.03 16.12
C SER A 84 -3.59 -8.79 15.60
N VAL A 85 -3.65 -7.70 16.34
CA VAL A 85 -2.87 -6.48 16.04
C VAL A 85 -1.39 -6.80 15.93
N SER A 86 -0.81 -7.59 16.86
CA SER A 86 0.59 -8.01 16.80
C SER A 86 0.91 -8.74 15.49
N GLY A 87 0.13 -9.78 15.14
CA GLY A 87 0.37 -10.56 13.93
C GLY A 87 0.28 -9.74 12.64
N TYR A 88 -0.55 -8.71 12.64
CA TYR A 88 -0.65 -7.77 11.53
C TYR A 88 0.55 -6.83 11.46
N LEU A 89 0.97 -6.26 12.58
CA LEU A 89 2.11 -5.35 12.64
C LEU A 89 3.44 -6.07 12.39
N ASP A 90 3.61 -7.32 12.85
CA ASP A 90 4.76 -8.18 12.52
C ASP A 90 4.98 -8.30 10.99
N TYR A 91 3.89 -8.36 10.24
CA TYR A 91 3.94 -8.43 8.79
C TYR A 91 4.17 -7.07 8.15
N LEU A 92 3.44 -6.03 8.60
CA LEU A 92 3.43 -4.71 7.97
C LEU A 92 4.69 -3.90 8.27
N LEU A 93 5.23 -4.01 9.50
CA LEU A 93 6.43 -3.30 9.96
C LEU A 93 7.69 -4.17 9.90
N SER A 94 7.74 -5.14 8.99
CA SER A 94 8.92 -5.99 8.83
C SER A 94 10.03 -5.31 8.02
N PRO A 95 11.33 -5.58 8.32
CA PRO A 95 12.45 -5.11 7.51
C PRO A 95 12.34 -5.52 6.05
N LEU A 96 11.83 -6.73 5.76
CA LEU A 96 11.60 -7.19 4.38
C LEU A 96 10.72 -6.23 3.58
N ARG A 97 9.68 -5.66 4.20
CA ARG A 97 8.80 -4.70 3.55
C ARG A 97 9.37 -3.30 3.47
N ARG A 98 10.23 -2.95 4.43
CA ARG A 98 10.99 -1.70 4.36
C ARG A 98 11.93 -1.72 3.15
N ASP A 99 12.65 -2.81 2.97
CA ASP A 99 13.73 -2.93 1.99
C ASP A 99 13.22 -3.22 0.57
N ASP A 100 11.98 -3.70 0.44
CA ASP A 100 11.30 -3.89 -0.85
C ASP A 100 10.01 -3.04 -0.95
N PRO A 101 10.12 -1.77 -1.37
CA PRO A 101 8.97 -0.89 -1.58
C PRO A 101 7.98 -1.44 -2.61
N GLY A 102 8.47 -2.12 -3.64
CA GLY A 102 7.65 -2.71 -4.69
C GLY A 102 6.65 -3.76 -4.18
N MET A 103 6.99 -4.44 -3.08
CA MET A 103 6.11 -5.42 -2.41
C MET A 103 5.28 -4.81 -1.28
N SER A 104 5.45 -3.53 -0.98
CA SER A 104 4.78 -2.87 0.14
C SER A 104 3.37 -2.39 -0.20
N CYS A 105 2.61 -2.02 0.85
CA CYS A 105 1.30 -1.41 0.66
C CYS A 105 1.42 -0.08 -0.09
N PRO A 106 0.62 0.18 -1.14
CA PRO A 106 0.66 1.45 -1.86
C PRO A 106 0.48 2.67 -0.95
N MET A 107 -0.31 2.55 0.13
CA MET A 107 -0.51 3.67 1.06
C MET A 107 0.79 4.10 1.75
N THR A 108 1.68 3.17 2.10
CA THR A 108 2.95 3.52 2.75
C THR A 108 3.96 4.16 1.79
N ALA A 109 3.83 3.91 0.50
CA ALA A 109 4.69 4.50 -0.52
C ALA A 109 4.20 5.88 -0.98
N SER A 110 2.87 6.10 -1.02
CA SER A 110 2.27 7.25 -1.72
C SER A 110 1.57 8.26 -0.81
N ALA A 111 1.47 8.03 0.51
CA ALA A 111 0.69 8.89 1.41
C ALA A 111 1.10 10.38 1.34
N SER A 112 2.40 10.67 1.22
CA SER A 112 2.92 12.04 1.12
C SER A 112 2.69 12.69 -0.24
N GLU A 113 2.46 11.91 -1.29
CA GLU A 113 2.25 12.41 -2.65
C GLU A 113 0.77 12.62 -2.97
N ILE A 114 -0.10 11.70 -2.54
CA ILE A 114 -1.52 11.68 -2.92
C ILE A 114 -2.24 13.00 -2.59
N GLY A 115 -1.84 13.71 -1.54
CA GLY A 115 -2.38 15.03 -1.22
C GLY A 115 -2.12 16.11 -2.29
N ARG A 116 -1.22 15.87 -3.25
CA ARG A 116 -0.91 16.76 -4.37
C ARG A 116 -1.60 16.33 -5.68
N HIS A 117 -2.21 15.15 -5.70
CA HIS A 117 -2.92 14.60 -6.85
C HIS A 117 -4.43 14.86 -6.80
N GLY A 118 -5.13 14.48 -7.86
CA GLY A 118 -6.56 14.72 -8.02
C GLY A 118 -7.44 13.97 -7.01
N GLN A 119 -8.72 14.35 -7.00
CA GLN A 119 -9.72 13.84 -6.06
C GLN A 119 -9.94 12.31 -6.19
N ASP A 120 -9.81 11.75 -7.40
CA ASP A 120 -10.08 10.34 -7.65
C ASP A 120 -9.13 9.43 -6.88
N ILE A 121 -7.81 9.65 -6.97
CA ILE A 121 -6.82 8.86 -6.24
C ILE A 121 -6.89 9.11 -4.73
N SER A 122 -7.18 10.36 -4.32
CA SER A 122 -7.41 10.70 -2.91
C SER A 122 -8.61 9.95 -2.34
N GLY A 123 -9.71 9.84 -3.10
CA GLY A 123 -10.87 9.04 -2.73
C GLY A 123 -10.55 7.55 -2.60
N ARG A 124 -9.72 7.00 -3.50
CA ARG A 124 -9.25 5.61 -3.40
C ARG A 124 -8.38 5.39 -2.15
N PHE A 125 -7.52 6.34 -1.83
CA PHE A 125 -6.72 6.30 -0.60
C PHE A 125 -7.61 6.31 0.64
N ALA A 126 -8.56 7.25 0.73
CA ALA A 126 -9.49 7.35 1.85
C ALA A 126 -10.28 6.06 2.07
N LYS A 127 -10.80 5.47 0.98
CA LYS A 127 -11.50 4.18 1.05
C LYS A 127 -10.59 3.06 1.55
N GLY A 128 -9.38 2.93 1.00
CA GLY A 128 -8.40 1.93 1.43
C GLY A 128 -7.98 2.10 2.89
N PHE A 129 -7.83 3.35 3.34
CA PHE A 129 -7.52 3.67 4.74
C PHE A 129 -8.65 3.23 5.69
N GLN A 130 -9.90 3.53 5.34
CA GLN A 130 -11.07 3.12 6.12
C GLN A 130 -11.20 1.59 6.21
N GLU A 131 -11.04 0.89 5.07
CA GLU A 131 -11.09 -0.58 5.02
C GLU A 131 -10.00 -1.22 5.90
N LYS A 132 -8.79 -0.65 5.87
CA LYS A 132 -7.68 -1.12 6.71
C LYS A 132 -7.91 -0.83 8.18
N ALA A 133 -8.44 0.36 8.53
CA ALA A 133 -8.82 0.69 9.89
C ALA A 133 -9.89 -0.26 10.42
N SER A 134 -10.93 -0.57 9.65
CA SER A 134 -11.96 -1.54 10.05
C SER A 134 -11.39 -2.95 10.26
N ALA A 135 -10.38 -3.36 9.49
CA ALA A 135 -9.71 -4.64 9.70
C ALA A 135 -8.92 -4.68 11.02
N PHE A 136 -8.31 -3.57 11.44
CA PHE A 136 -7.67 -3.47 12.77
C PHE A 136 -8.70 -3.39 13.89
N GLU A 137 -9.75 -2.62 13.72
CA GLU A 137 -10.85 -2.50 14.69
C GLU A 137 -11.46 -3.87 15.06
N ALA A 138 -11.58 -4.76 14.09
CA ALA A 138 -12.09 -6.12 14.27
C ALA A 138 -11.14 -7.06 15.06
N VAL A 139 -9.91 -6.66 15.37
CA VAL A 139 -8.91 -7.47 16.08
C VAL A 139 -8.31 -6.79 17.30
N VAL A 140 -8.71 -5.55 17.58
CA VAL A 140 -8.46 -4.86 18.85
C VAL A 140 -9.30 -5.51 19.94
N ASP A 141 -8.79 -5.52 21.18
CA ASP A 141 -9.45 -6.12 22.34
C ASP A 141 -10.89 -5.57 22.51
N GLU A 142 -11.86 -6.48 22.61
CA GLU A 142 -13.28 -6.16 22.77
C GLU A 142 -13.58 -5.48 24.12
N ALA A 143 -12.69 -5.62 25.13
CA ALA A 143 -12.80 -4.90 26.39
C ALA A 143 -12.62 -3.37 26.23
N ILE A 144 -11.99 -2.91 25.14
CA ILE A 144 -11.87 -1.49 24.81
C ILE A 144 -13.22 -0.97 24.27
N PRO A 145 -13.74 0.17 24.76
CA PRO A 145 -14.98 0.75 24.25
C PRO A 145 -14.95 0.99 22.74
N GLU A 146 -16.05 0.78 22.05
CA GLU A 146 -16.16 0.83 20.56
C GLU A 146 -15.58 2.14 19.97
N ALA A 147 -15.92 3.29 20.54
CA ALA A 147 -15.41 4.58 20.09
C ALA A 147 -13.88 4.68 20.22
N GLU A 148 -13.29 4.01 21.22
CA GLU A 148 -11.85 3.95 21.41
C GLU A 148 -11.19 2.95 20.49
N ARG A 149 -11.81 1.79 20.22
CA ARG A 149 -11.32 0.84 19.22
C ARG A 149 -11.20 1.51 17.86
N ARG A 150 -12.20 2.31 17.46
CA ARG A 150 -12.15 3.07 16.21
C ARG A 150 -11.01 4.07 16.18
N ARG A 151 -10.83 4.88 17.25
CA ARG A 151 -9.70 5.81 17.35
C ARG A 151 -8.36 5.11 17.27
N LEU A 152 -8.21 4.01 18.01
CA LEU A 152 -6.99 3.20 18.01
C LEU A 152 -6.72 2.59 16.62
N ALA A 153 -7.73 2.06 15.95
CA ALA A 153 -7.58 1.51 14.61
C ALA A 153 -7.10 2.56 13.58
N LEU A 154 -7.65 3.77 13.63
CA LEU A 154 -7.17 4.90 12.81
C LEU A 154 -5.72 5.26 13.13
N THR A 155 -5.38 5.30 14.43
CA THR A 155 -4.01 5.58 14.90
C THR A 155 -3.03 4.50 14.43
N ILE A 156 -3.39 3.21 14.51
CA ILE A 156 -2.55 2.09 14.05
C ILE A 156 -2.23 2.24 12.57
N VAL A 157 -3.22 2.54 11.72
CA VAL A 157 -2.99 2.69 10.28
C VAL A 157 -2.09 3.90 9.98
N ALA A 158 -2.34 5.04 10.63
CA ALA A 158 -1.54 6.24 10.45
C ALA A 158 -0.09 6.05 10.93
N ALA A 159 0.09 5.44 12.10
CA ALA A 159 1.40 5.17 12.68
C ALA A 159 2.20 4.15 11.86
N GLU A 160 1.56 3.11 11.32
CA GLU A 160 2.19 2.13 10.43
C GLU A 160 2.72 2.80 9.15
N ILE A 161 1.93 3.66 8.52
CA ILE A 161 2.35 4.42 7.34
C ILE A 161 3.54 5.33 7.69
N GLY A 162 3.44 6.08 8.78
CA GLY A 162 4.49 6.99 9.23
C GLY A 162 5.78 6.27 9.64
N ALA A 163 5.67 5.18 10.39
CA ALA A 163 6.82 4.38 10.82
C ALA A 163 7.60 3.80 9.63
N MET A 164 6.88 3.26 8.64
CA MET A 164 7.51 2.70 7.45
C MET A 164 8.20 3.79 6.61
N ALA A 165 7.59 4.97 6.47
CA ALA A 165 8.20 6.09 5.77
C ALA A 165 9.46 6.60 6.49
N ALA A 166 9.40 6.78 7.81
CA ALA A 166 10.54 7.21 8.62
C ALA A 166 11.69 6.19 8.60
N ALA A 167 11.36 4.89 8.78
CA ALA A 167 12.35 3.82 8.75
C ALA A 167 13.09 3.76 7.39
N ARG A 168 12.38 3.91 6.27
CA ARG A 168 12.98 3.98 4.93
C ARG A 168 13.87 5.20 4.75
N ALA A 169 13.45 6.35 5.27
CA ALA A 169 14.20 7.59 5.13
C ALA A 169 15.59 7.51 5.78
N VAL A 170 15.71 6.80 6.90
CA VAL A 170 16.99 6.68 7.64
C VAL A 170 17.76 5.41 7.31
N ALA A 171 17.16 4.41 6.65
CA ALA A 171 17.73 3.07 6.47
C ALA A 171 19.12 3.05 5.84
N LYS A 172 19.43 3.98 4.92
CA LYS A 172 20.73 4.06 4.24
C LYS A 172 21.81 4.67 5.12
N SER A 173 21.46 5.59 6.01
CA SER A 173 22.40 6.32 6.86
C SER A 173 22.55 5.69 8.25
N ASP A 174 21.47 5.15 8.79
CA ASP A 174 21.42 4.50 10.09
C ASP A 174 20.44 3.30 10.09
N PRO A 175 20.92 2.12 9.69
CA PRO A 175 20.10 0.90 9.70
C PRO A 175 19.60 0.52 11.09
N SER A 176 20.38 0.82 12.15
CA SER A 176 20.00 0.51 13.53
C SER A 176 18.80 1.35 13.98
N LEU A 177 18.83 2.65 13.74
CA LEU A 177 17.70 3.54 14.00
C LEU A 177 16.47 3.14 13.19
N SER A 178 16.67 2.73 11.93
CA SER A 178 15.58 2.24 11.08
C SER A 178 14.86 1.05 11.70
N ASP A 179 15.60 0.06 12.20
CA ASP A 179 15.03 -1.10 12.88
C ASP A 179 14.37 -0.72 14.22
N GLU A 180 14.98 0.20 14.97
CA GLU A 180 14.45 0.69 16.24
C GLU A 180 13.10 1.38 16.05
N ILE A 181 12.94 2.24 15.03
CA ILE A 181 11.66 2.90 14.70
C ILE A 181 10.54 1.87 14.51
N LEU A 182 10.77 0.83 13.70
CA LEU A 182 9.75 -0.19 13.44
C LEU A 182 9.36 -0.95 14.71
N LYS A 183 10.35 -1.36 15.51
CA LYS A 183 10.15 -2.08 16.77
C LYS A 183 9.43 -1.23 17.82
N ALA A 184 9.82 0.04 17.96
CA ALA A 184 9.22 0.96 18.94
C ALA A 184 7.75 1.20 18.64
N VAL A 185 7.41 1.53 17.40
CA VAL A 185 6.01 1.75 16.99
C VAL A 185 5.19 0.49 17.17
N GLN A 186 5.70 -0.65 16.76
CA GLN A 186 5.03 -1.95 16.95
C GLN A 186 4.75 -2.25 18.42
N ALA A 187 5.73 -2.09 19.30
CA ALA A 187 5.58 -2.39 20.74
C ALA A 187 4.50 -1.50 21.37
N VAL A 188 4.48 -0.20 21.07
CA VAL A 188 3.49 0.75 21.59
C VAL A 188 2.08 0.41 21.11
N LEU A 189 1.91 0.13 19.82
CA LEU A 189 0.60 -0.17 19.24
C LEU A 189 0.04 -1.50 19.72
N VAL A 190 0.90 -2.52 19.85
CA VAL A 190 0.50 -3.84 20.40
C VAL A 190 0.07 -3.70 21.86
N LYS A 191 0.81 -2.92 22.68
CA LYS A 191 0.43 -2.66 24.07
C LYS A 191 -0.91 -1.94 24.14
N ALA A 192 -1.10 -0.87 23.39
CA ALA A 192 -2.33 -0.10 23.37
C ALA A 192 -3.56 -0.92 22.94
N SER A 193 -3.35 -1.95 22.09
CA SER A 193 -4.45 -2.77 21.56
C SER A 193 -4.99 -3.86 22.53
N LYS A 194 -4.41 -3.99 23.73
CA LYS A 194 -4.75 -5.05 24.70
C LYS A 194 -5.62 -4.58 25.88
N GLY A 195 -6.11 -3.33 25.88
CA GLY A 195 -7.04 -2.86 26.89
C GLY A 195 -6.49 -2.93 28.33
N GLN A 196 -5.28 -2.37 28.57
CA GLN A 196 -4.73 -2.23 29.94
C GLN A 196 -5.12 -0.93 30.57
#